data_166321e36d721a955bb3e4774f1ac0c0
#
_entry.id   166321e36d721a955bb3e4774f1ac0c0
#
_cell.length_a   1.000
_cell.length_b   1.000
_cell.length_c   1.000
_cell.angle_alpha   90.00
_cell.angle_beta   90.00
_cell.angle_gamma   90.00
#
_symmetry.space_group_name_H-M   'P 1'
#
loop_
_entity.id
_entity.type
_entity.pdbx_description
1 polymer ?
#
loop_
_entity_poly.entity_id
_entity_poly.type
_entity_poly.pdbx_seq_one_letter_code
_entity_poly.pdbx_strand_id
1 'polypeptide(L)'
;MLRFLVLPVLLLATPAFAQAPSGTPPGQPPVAGSTRPDPSAARTAELDRLFEALRDAPDSIGGQLVEARIRAIWAREVSPAAGLLMRRGLRNLSNNVPDEALEDFDAAITLQPEAADLWLMRARALAALGNRIAAAQDLREALRLEPRHFGALVELSELLLDAGDAEGALRSFDAALELHPRMAGAEERRRELRRRAFGDAL
;
A
#
# COMPACT_ATOMS: atom_id res chain seq x y z
N MET A 1 7.12 38.62 63.97
CA MET A 1 5.98 37.99 64.71
C MET A 1 5.20 37.12 63.73
N LEU A 2 5.49 35.85 63.75
CA LEU A 2 4.94 34.85 62.80
C LEU A 2 4.00 33.95 63.61
N ARG A 3 2.68 34.02 63.32
CA ARG A 3 1.67 33.17 63.98
C ARG A 3 1.40 31.95 63.12
N PHE A 4 1.85 30.78 63.57
CA PHE A 4 1.48 29.45 63.06
C PHE A 4 0.04 29.15 63.41
N LEU A 5 -0.80 28.89 62.38
CA LEU A 5 -2.17 28.38 62.54
C LEU A 5 -2.12 26.86 62.32
N VAL A 6 -2.34 26.12 63.42
CA VAL A 6 -2.46 24.65 63.38
C VAL A 6 -3.91 24.29 63.15
N LEU A 7 -4.21 23.62 62.02
CA LEU A 7 -5.54 23.02 61.76
C LEU A 7 -5.59 21.59 62.33
N PRO A 8 -6.62 21.17 63.01
CA PRO A 8 -6.78 19.81 63.46
C PRO A 8 -7.21 18.87 62.34
N VAL A 9 -6.55 17.74 62.25
CA VAL A 9 -6.89 16.60 61.36
C VAL A 9 -8.11 15.91 61.94
N LEU A 10 -9.20 15.93 61.22
CA LEU A 10 -10.46 15.21 61.53
C LEU A 10 -10.34 13.77 60.97
N LEU A 11 -10.18 12.79 61.85
CA LEU A 11 -10.22 11.37 61.51
C LEU A 11 -11.66 10.96 61.22
N LEU A 12 -12.03 10.75 59.99
CA LEU A 12 -13.30 10.15 59.56
C LEU A 12 -13.13 8.62 59.57
N ALA A 13 -13.83 7.95 60.46
CA ALA A 13 -13.94 6.50 60.50
C ALA A 13 -14.74 5.99 59.27
N THR A 14 -14.15 5.09 58.51
CA THR A 14 -14.85 4.39 57.41
C THR A 14 -15.68 3.24 57.95
N PRO A 15 -16.96 3.08 57.59
CA PRO A 15 -17.70 1.88 57.94
C PRO A 15 -17.25 0.68 57.11
N ALA A 16 -16.97 -0.43 57.78
CA ALA A 16 -16.69 -1.71 57.17
C ALA A 16 -17.93 -2.23 56.42
N PHE A 17 -17.85 -2.25 55.10
CA PHE A 17 -18.82 -2.99 54.28
C PHE A 17 -18.55 -4.47 54.37
N ALA A 18 -19.46 -5.23 54.94
CA ALA A 18 -19.46 -6.68 54.97
C ALA A 18 -19.56 -7.19 53.51
N GLN A 19 -18.53 -7.98 53.09
CA GLN A 19 -18.55 -8.72 51.82
C GLN A 19 -19.61 -9.80 51.91
N ALA A 20 -20.58 -9.74 51.00
CA ALA A 20 -21.51 -10.83 50.73
C ALA A 20 -20.76 -11.94 49.93
N PRO A 21 -21.07 -13.23 50.16
CA PRO A 21 -20.43 -14.32 49.43
C PRO A 21 -20.81 -14.24 47.95
N SER A 22 -19.78 -14.21 47.11
CA SER A 22 -19.87 -14.28 45.64
C SER A 22 -20.40 -15.66 45.23
N GLY A 23 -21.75 -15.75 45.08
CA GLY A 23 -22.35 -16.84 44.36
C GLY A 23 -22.04 -16.74 42.88
N THR A 24 -21.32 -17.72 42.37
CA THR A 24 -21.08 -17.92 40.93
C THR A 24 -22.43 -18.11 40.22
N PRO A 25 -22.81 -17.27 39.23
CA PRO A 25 -24.02 -17.53 38.46
C PRO A 25 -23.89 -18.83 37.66
N PRO A 26 -24.95 -19.65 37.53
CA PRO A 26 -24.90 -20.88 36.77
C PRO A 26 -24.63 -20.60 35.30
N GLY A 27 -23.72 -21.40 34.75
CA GLY A 27 -23.10 -21.38 33.42
C GLY A 27 -23.94 -20.76 32.31
N GLN A 28 -23.47 -19.63 31.81
CA GLN A 28 -23.78 -19.25 30.44
C GLN A 28 -23.15 -20.29 29.53
N PRO A 29 -23.93 -20.87 28.57
CA PRO A 29 -23.31 -21.72 27.55
C PRO A 29 -22.21 -20.90 26.84
N PRO A 30 -21.10 -21.55 26.44
CA PRO A 30 -20.08 -20.84 25.70
C PRO A 30 -20.74 -20.21 24.47
N VAL A 31 -20.79 -18.89 24.42
CA VAL A 31 -21.14 -18.15 23.21
C VAL A 31 -20.15 -18.63 22.15
N ALA A 32 -20.66 -19.47 21.23
CA ALA A 32 -19.92 -19.86 20.06
C ALA A 32 -19.37 -18.56 19.47
N GLY A 33 -18.06 -18.39 19.57
CA GLY A 33 -17.40 -17.19 19.10
C GLY A 33 -17.73 -17.04 17.62
N SER A 34 -18.57 -16.08 17.30
CA SER A 34 -18.66 -15.58 15.94
C SER A 34 -17.30 -14.93 15.69
N THR A 35 -16.36 -15.73 15.20
CA THR A 35 -15.09 -15.22 14.66
C THR A 35 -15.50 -14.34 13.48
N ARG A 36 -15.68 -13.04 13.76
CA ARG A 36 -15.75 -12.07 12.69
C ARG A 36 -14.48 -12.27 11.88
N PRO A 37 -14.57 -12.59 10.58
CA PRO A 37 -13.37 -12.84 9.78
C PRO A 37 -12.44 -11.65 9.95
N ASP A 38 -11.16 -11.94 10.15
CA ASP A 38 -10.13 -10.92 10.21
C ASP A 38 -10.22 -10.06 8.94
N PRO A 39 -10.41 -8.73 9.05
CA PRO A 39 -10.53 -7.86 7.89
C PRO A 39 -9.34 -7.98 6.94
N SER A 40 -8.15 -8.27 7.44
CA SER A 40 -6.94 -8.49 6.64
C SER A 40 -7.02 -9.79 5.82
N ALA A 41 -7.49 -10.87 6.41
CA ALA A 41 -7.69 -12.15 5.73
C ALA A 41 -8.79 -12.05 4.66
N ALA A 42 -9.89 -11.35 4.95
CA ALA A 42 -10.97 -11.13 3.99
C ALA A 42 -10.49 -10.32 2.77
N ARG A 43 -9.66 -9.29 2.99
CA ARG A 43 -9.02 -8.49 1.95
C ARG A 43 -8.08 -9.32 1.09
N THR A 44 -7.19 -10.11 1.71
CA THR A 44 -6.26 -10.98 0.99
C THR A 44 -7.02 -11.94 0.08
N ALA A 45 -8.09 -12.57 0.59
CA ALA A 45 -8.94 -13.45 -0.20
C ALA A 45 -9.68 -12.72 -1.33
N GLU A 46 -10.09 -11.44 -1.15
CA GLU A 46 -10.67 -10.64 -2.23
C GLU A 46 -9.64 -10.35 -3.31
N LEU A 47 -8.43 -9.95 -2.93
CA LEU A 47 -7.33 -9.71 -3.87
C LEU A 47 -6.96 -10.98 -4.64
N ASP A 48 -6.88 -12.14 -3.98
CA ASP A 48 -6.55 -13.41 -4.63
C ASP A 48 -7.56 -13.74 -5.74
N ARG A 49 -8.86 -13.59 -5.48
CA ARG A 49 -9.92 -13.78 -6.48
C ARG A 49 -9.81 -12.78 -7.63
N LEU A 50 -9.47 -11.53 -7.32
CA LEU A 50 -9.31 -10.50 -8.35
C LEU A 50 -8.07 -10.75 -9.22
N PHE A 51 -6.97 -11.22 -8.66
CA PHE A 51 -5.80 -11.60 -9.45
C PHE A 51 -6.04 -12.84 -10.31
N GLU A 52 -6.85 -13.80 -9.85
CA GLU A 52 -7.33 -14.89 -10.71
C GLU A 52 -8.18 -14.35 -11.86
N ALA A 53 -9.17 -13.51 -11.55
CA ALA A 53 -10.02 -12.88 -12.58
C ALA A 53 -9.22 -11.99 -13.54
N LEU A 54 -8.14 -11.35 -13.09
CA LEU A 54 -7.26 -10.53 -13.92
C LEU A 54 -6.49 -11.38 -14.93
N ARG A 55 -6.00 -12.55 -14.50
CA ARG A 55 -5.32 -13.52 -15.37
C ARG A 55 -6.26 -14.13 -16.41
N ASP A 56 -7.50 -14.40 -16.01
CA ASP A 56 -8.52 -15.02 -16.84
C ASP A 56 -9.35 -14.02 -17.67
N ALA A 57 -9.00 -12.73 -17.61
CA ALA A 57 -9.72 -11.69 -18.34
C ALA A 57 -9.75 -12.00 -19.85
N PRO A 58 -10.93 -11.94 -20.50
CA PRO A 58 -11.07 -12.33 -21.91
C PRO A 58 -10.34 -11.37 -22.86
N ASP A 59 -10.32 -10.09 -22.50
CA ASP A 59 -9.73 -9.01 -23.30
C ASP A 59 -9.18 -7.88 -22.39
N SER A 60 -8.65 -6.83 -23.02
CA SER A 60 -8.09 -5.68 -22.30
C SER A 60 -9.15 -4.86 -21.55
N ILE A 61 -10.38 -4.83 -22.00
CA ILE A 61 -11.48 -4.10 -21.33
C ILE A 61 -11.84 -4.82 -20.03
N GLY A 62 -12.03 -6.14 -20.09
CA GLY A 62 -12.23 -6.98 -18.91
C GLY A 62 -11.08 -6.87 -17.93
N GLY A 63 -9.83 -6.90 -18.43
CA GLY A 63 -8.63 -6.70 -17.62
C GLY A 63 -8.63 -5.35 -16.90
N GLN A 64 -8.93 -4.25 -17.59
CA GLN A 64 -9.01 -2.91 -17.00
C GLN A 64 -10.07 -2.78 -15.90
N LEU A 65 -11.22 -3.44 -16.06
CA LEU A 65 -12.27 -3.43 -15.04
C LEU A 65 -11.81 -4.12 -13.75
N VAL A 66 -11.14 -5.28 -13.88
CA VAL A 66 -10.58 -6.00 -12.72
C VAL A 66 -9.42 -5.23 -12.12
N GLU A 67 -8.52 -4.69 -12.94
CA GLU A 67 -7.42 -3.81 -12.51
C GLU A 67 -7.94 -2.64 -11.66
N ALA A 68 -8.97 -1.94 -12.13
CA ALA A 68 -9.58 -0.83 -11.40
C ALA A 68 -10.10 -1.27 -10.03
N ARG A 69 -10.63 -2.48 -9.91
CA ARG A 69 -11.09 -3.04 -8.64
C ARG A 69 -9.93 -3.32 -7.68
N ILE A 70 -8.84 -3.90 -8.17
CA ILE A 70 -7.62 -4.13 -7.38
C ILE A 70 -7.06 -2.81 -6.87
N ARG A 71 -6.90 -1.82 -7.75
CA ARG A 71 -6.43 -0.47 -7.38
C ARG A 71 -7.35 0.21 -6.35
N ALA A 72 -8.68 -0.01 -6.46
CA ALA A 72 -9.62 0.53 -5.47
C ALA A 72 -9.46 -0.12 -4.09
N ILE A 73 -9.05 -1.39 -4.00
CA ILE A 73 -8.74 -2.04 -2.72
C ILE A 73 -7.47 -1.42 -2.13
N TRP A 74 -6.39 -1.29 -2.90
CA TRP A 74 -5.16 -0.65 -2.43
C TRP A 74 -5.38 0.80 -2.00
N ALA A 75 -6.17 1.56 -2.77
CA ALA A 75 -6.48 2.96 -2.43
C ALA A 75 -7.28 3.11 -1.13
N ARG A 76 -8.09 2.12 -0.73
CA ARG A 76 -8.83 2.14 0.55
C ARG A 76 -7.93 1.96 1.76
N GLU A 77 -6.73 1.45 1.57
CA GLU A 77 -5.74 1.28 2.64
C GLU A 77 -5.05 2.59 2.99
N VAL A 78 -5.05 3.52 2.04
CA VAL A 78 -4.46 4.83 2.25
C VAL A 78 -5.39 5.67 3.12
N SER A 79 -4.90 6.13 4.26
CA SER A 79 -5.65 7.00 5.17
C SER A 79 -6.10 8.29 4.47
N PRO A 80 -7.20 8.93 4.91
CA PRO A 80 -7.68 10.16 4.28
C PRO A 80 -6.62 11.26 4.20
N ALA A 81 -5.76 11.38 5.22
CA ALA A 81 -4.68 12.37 5.27
C ALA A 81 -3.59 12.06 4.25
N ALA A 82 -3.05 10.83 4.24
CA ALA A 82 -2.07 10.40 3.25
C ALA A 82 -2.63 10.45 1.82
N GLY A 83 -3.91 10.08 1.64
CA GLY A 83 -4.60 10.15 0.36
C GLY A 83 -4.78 11.58 -0.16
N LEU A 84 -4.91 12.58 0.72
CA LEU A 84 -4.95 13.99 0.31
C LEU A 84 -3.58 14.43 -0.25
N LEU A 85 -2.49 14.10 0.46
CA LEU A 85 -1.13 14.38 0.03
C LEU A 85 -0.81 13.64 -1.28
N MET A 86 -1.14 12.34 -1.38
CA MET A 86 -0.96 11.56 -2.60
C MET A 86 -1.67 12.21 -3.81
N ARG A 87 -2.91 12.66 -3.65
CA ARG A 87 -3.64 13.35 -4.75
C ARG A 87 -3.00 14.70 -5.12
N ARG A 88 -2.45 15.44 -4.15
CA ARG A 88 -1.72 16.68 -4.42
C ARG A 88 -0.44 16.39 -5.18
N GLY A 89 0.36 15.45 -4.73
CA GLY A 89 1.57 15.01 -5.41
C GLY A 89 1.32 14.52 -6.84
N LEU A 90 0.25 13.74 -7.07
CA LEU A 90 -0.14 13.32 -8.42
C LEU A 90 -0.48 14.51 -9.33
N ARG A 91 -1.18 15.54 -8.82
CA ARG A 91 -1.42 16.77 -9.60
C ARG A 91 -0.12 17.51 -9.88
N ASN A 92 0.79 17.59 -8.92
CA ASN A 92 2.09 18.23 -9.11
C ASN A 92 2.92 17.48 -10.17
N LEU A 93 2.95 16.14 -10.14
CA LEU A 93 3.56 15.35 -11.23
C LEU A 93 2.92 15.65 -12.59
N SER A 94 1.59 15.70 -12.66
CA SER A 94 0.88 15.97 -13.92
C SER A 94 1.13 17.38 -14.45
N ASN A 95 1.46 18.32 -13.56
CA ASN A 95 1.84 19.71 -13.89
C ASN A 95 3.36 19.87 -14.14
N ASN A 96 4.10 18.75 -14.18
CA ASN A 96 5.56 18.74 -14.35
C ASN A 96 6.32 19.50 -13.24
N VAL A 97 5.86 19.37 -12.00
CA VAL A 97 6.48 19.94 -10.78
C VAL A 97 6.87 18.77 -9.84
N PRO A 98 7.88 17.96 -10.23
CA PRO A 98 8.21 16.73 -9.50
C PRO A 98 8.81 16.99 -8.11
N ASP A 99 9.44 18.14 -7.86
CA ASP A 99 9.98 18.49 -6.54
C ASP A 99 8.87 18.63 -5.51
N GLU A 100 7.80 19.37 -5.82
CA GLU A 100 6.63 19.50 -4.93
C GLU A 100 5.90 18.16 -4.77
N ALA A 101 5.86 17.34 -5.83
CA ALA A 101 5.28 16.01 -5.75
C ALA A 101 6.07 15.12 -4.78
N LEU A 102 7.40 15.21 -4.81
CA LEU A 102 8.29 14.47 -3.90
C LEU A 102 8.02 14.83 -2.44
N GLU A 103 7.91 16.12 -2.10
CA GLU A 103 7.56 16.58 -0.75
C GLU A 103 6.21 16.01 -0.27
N ASP A 104 5.22 16.00 -1.16
CA ASP A 104 3.90 15.47 -0.86
C ASP A 104 3.92 13.96 -0.57
N PHE A 105 4.65 13.20 -1.38
CA PHE A 105 4.77 11.75 -1.17
C PHE A 105 5.64 11.41 0.04
N ASP A 106 6.68 12.17 0.36
CA ASP A 106 7.47 12.04 1.58
C ASP A 106 6.58 12.21 2.82
N ALA A 107 5.76 13.25 2.83
CA ALA A 107 4.81 13.49 3.91
C ALA A 107 3.74 12.37 3.99
N ALA A 108 3.26 11.87 2.85
CA ALA A 108 2.29 10.78 2.82
C ALA A 108 2.89 9.47 3.35
N ILE A 109 4.12 9.11 2.97
CA ILE A 109 4.84 7.93 3.46
C ILE A 109 5.12 8.05 4.96
N THR A 110 5.46 9.25 5.45
CA THR A 110 5.65 9.48 6.90
C THR A 110 4.38 9.18 7.69
N LEU A 111 3.19 9.46 7.12
CA LEU A 111 1.90 9.15 7.75
C LEU A 111 1.54 7.67 7.64
N GLN A 112 1.99 7.00 6.58
CA GLN A 112 1.57 5.63 6.28
C GLN A 112 2.61 4.86 5.46
N PRO A 113 3.69 4.40 6.09
CA PRO A 113 4.81 3.74 5.39
C PRO A 113 4.47 2.36 4.83
N GLU A 114 3.37 1.73 5.27
CA GLU A 114 2.92 0.41 4.80
C GLU A 114 2.11 0.44 3.50
N ALA A 115 1.78 1.61 2.96
CA ALA A 115 1.02 1.73 1.71
C ALA A 115 1.95 1.67 0.49
N ALA A 116 1.94 0.55 -0.23
CA ALA A 116 2.80 0.32 -1.40
C ALA A 116 2.65 1.38 -2.51
N ASP A 117 1.43 1.86 -2.75
CA ASP A 117 1.15 2.91 -3.74
C ASP A 117 1.92 4.21 -3.47
N LEU A 118 2.16 4.56 -2.20
CA LEU A 118 2.87 5.80 -1.86
C LEU A 118 4.34 5.73 -2.28
N TRP A 119 4.97 4.58 -2.06
CA TRP A 119 6.35 4.32 -2.51
C TRP A 119 6.46 4.33 -4.03
N LEU A 120 5.49 3.72 -4.73
CA LEU A 120 5.43 3.79 -6.20
C LEU A 120 5.31 5.24 -6.69
N MET A 121 4.45 6.05 -6.06
CA MET A 121 4.27 7.45 -6.47
C MET A 121 5.53 8.27 -6.21
N ARG A 122 6.22 8.06 -5.09
CA ARG A 122 7.49 8.71 -4.81
C ARG A 122 8.57 8.28 -5.78
N ALA A 123 8.63 7.02 -6.14
CA ALA A 123 9.56 6.52 -7.16
C ALA A 123 9.39 7.25 -8.50
N ARG A 124 8.15 7.52 -8.92
CA ARG A 124 7.87 8.31 -10.13
C ARG A 124 8.39 9.74 -10.04
N ALA A 125 8.20 10.41 -8.90
CA ALA A 125 8.72 11.76 -8.69
C ALA A 125 10.26 11.76 -8.73
N LEU A 126 10.89 10.80 -8.07
CA LEU A 126 12.35 10.62 -8.07
C LEU A 126 12.90 10.33 -9.47
N ALA A 127 12.22 9.48 -10.25
CA ALA A 127 12.60 9.20 -11.64
C ALA A 127 12.49 10.45 -12.52
N ALA A 128 11.43 11.25 -12.36
CA ALA A 128 11.25 12.51 -13.07
C ALA A 128 12.35 13.54 -12.72
N LEU A 129 12.89 13.50 -11.49
CA LEU A 129 14.06 14.30 -11.05
C LEU A 129 15.40 13.69 -11.46
N GLY A 130 15.41 12.55 -12.15
CA GLY A 130 16.63 11.84 -12.58
C GLY A 130 17.31 11.04 -11.46
N ASN A 131 16.74 10.96 -10.26
CA ASN A 131 17.28 10.19 -9.15
C ASN A 131 16.89 8.71 -9.25
N ARG A 132 17.47 8.02 -10.24
CA ARG A 132 17.13 6.62 -10.55
C ARG A 132 17.45 5.65 -9.41
N ILE A 133 18.50 5.92 -8.64
CA ILE A 133 18.89 5.06 -7.52
C ILE A 133 17.84 5.05 -6.43
N ALA A 134 17.39 6.24 -6.02
CA ALA A 134 16.33 6.36 -5.01
C ALA A 134 15.00 5.82 -5.54
N ALA A 135 14.66 6.07 -6.81
CA ALA A 135 13.47 5.50 -7.44
C ALA A 135 13.47 3.96 -7.40
N ALA A 136 14.62 3.32 -7.69
CA ALA A 136 14.76 1.87 -7.62
C ALA A 136 14.60 1.33 -6.18
N GLN A 137 15.06 2.08 -5.18
CA GLN A 137 14.88 1.71 -3.77
C GLN A 137 13.40 1.76 -3.37
N ASP A 138 12.68 2.79 -3.80
CA ASP A 138 11.26 2.93 -3.54
C ASP A 138 10.42 1.87 -4.24
N LEU A 139 10.73 1.54 -5.49
CA LEU A 139 10.07 0.45 -6.20
C LEU A 139 10.31 -0.90 -5.52
N ARG A 140 11.52 -1.14 -4.98
CA ARG A 140 11.80 -2.34 -4.19
C ARG A 140 10.95 -2.38 -2.93
N GLU A 141 10.77 -1.24 -2.26
CA GLU A 141 9.93 -1.17 -1.06
C GLU A 141 8.45 -1.38 -1.40
N ALA A 142 7.95 -0.79 -2.48
CA ALA A 142 6.60 -1.03 -2.97
C ALA A 142 6.35 -2.53 -3.24
N LEU A 143 7.29 -3.21 -3.89
CA LEU A 143 7.22 -4.64 -4.19
C LEU A 143 7.44 -5.54 -2.95
N ARG A 144 8.15 -5.07 -1.94
CA ARG A 144 8.25 -5.75 -0.65
C ARG A 144 6.92 -5.74 0.11
N LEU A 145 6.19 -4.61 0.05
CA LEU A 145 4.89 -4.42 0.69
C LEU A 145 3.77 -5.16 -0.06
N GLU A 146 3.76 -5.07 -1.38
CA GLU A 146 2.81 -5.78 -2.24
C GLU A 146 3.59 -6.44 -3.42
N PRO A 147 3.96 -7.71 -3.30
CA PRO A 147 4.72 -8.42 -4.35
C PRO A 147 3.98 -8.53 -5.69
N ARG A 148 2.65 -8.40 -5.68
CA ARG A 148 1.80 -8.44 -6.88
C ARG A 148 1.49 -7.05 -7.43
N HIS A 149 2.27 -6.04 -7.06
CA HIS A 149 2.04 -4.68 -7.53
C HIS A 149 2.51 -4.52 -8.99
N PHE A 150 1.67 -4.96 -9.95
CA PHE A 150 2.01 -4.92 -11.38
C PHE A 150 2.41 -3.51 -11.87
N GLY A 151 1.84 -2.44 -11.30
CA GLY A 151 2.25 -1.06 -11.61
C GLY A 151 3.70 -0.77 -11.21
N ALA A 152 4.15 -1.28 -10.06
CA ALA A 152 5.55 -1.12 -9.63
C ALA A 152 6.51 -1.94 -10.51
N LEU A 153 6.10 -3.13 -10.97
CA LEU A 153 6.88 -3.92 -11.93
C LEU A 153 7.03 -3.22 -13.28
N VAL A 154 5.98 -2.56 -13.77
CA VAL A 154 6.03 -1.76 -15.00
C VAL A 154 6.98 -0.57 -14.83
N GLU A 155 6.87 0.19 -13.74
CA GLU A 155 7.79 1.32 -13.47
C GLU A 155 9.25 0.84 -13.31
N LEU A 156 9.47 -0.31 -12.69
CA LEU A 156 10.80 -0.90 -12.60
C LEU A 156 11.35 -1.26 -13.98
N SER A 157 10.50 -1.78 -14.88
CA SER A 157 10.87 -2.03 -16.26
C SER A 157 11.32 -0.77 -16.98
N GLU A 158 10.58 0.34 -16.86
CA GLU A 158 10.96 1.62 -17.45
C GLU A 158 12.29 2.13 -16.88
N LEU A 159 12.46 2.07 -15.58
CA LEU A 159 13.68 2.52 -14.91
C LEU A 159 14.91 1.71 -15.34
N LEU A 160 14.79 0.39 -15.48
CA LEU A 160 15.85 -0.49 -15.95
C LEU A 160 16.21 -0.21 -17.42
N LEU A 161 15.18 0.03 -18.25
CA LEU A 161 15.40 0.39 -19.65
C LEU A 161 16.17 1.71 -19.78
N ASP A 162 15.81 2.71 -19.00
CA ASP A 162 16.50 4.01 -18.95
C ASP A 162 17.94 3.89 -18.43
N ALA A 163 18.21 2.88 -17.62
CA ALA A 163 19.55 2.54 -17.14
C ALA A 163 20.37 1.73 -18.16
N GLY A 164 19.77 1.33 -19.30
CA GLY A 164 20.41 0.53 -20.34
C GLY A 164 20.33 -0.98 -20.09
N ASP A 165 19.67 -1.43 -19.02
CA ASP A 165 19.42 -2.88 -18.77
C ASP A 165 18.12 -3.33 -19.44
N ALA A 166 18.16 -3.49 -20.74
CA ALA A 166 17.00 -3.90 -21.52
C ALA A 166 16.52 -5.33 -21.21
N GLU A 167 17.44 -6.25 -20.83
CA GLU A 167 17.06 -7.59 -20.41
C GLU A 167 16.36 -7.57 -19.04
N GLY A 168 16.86 -6.79 -18.09
CA GLY A 168 16.22 -6.58 -16.80
C GLY A 168 14.84 -5.93 -16.95
N ALA A 169 14.72 -4.95 -17.85
CA ALA A 169 13.47 -4.31 -18.19
C ALA A 169 12.43 -5.31 -18.72
N LEU A 170 12.84 -6.17 -19.66
CA LEU A 170 11.98 -7.21 -20.21
C LEU A 170 11.53 -8.21 -19.12
N ARG A 171 12.46 -8.67 -18.27
CA ARG A 171 12.11 -9.57 -17.15
C ARG A 171 11.09 -8.95 -16.20
N SER A 172 11.27 -7.67 -15.85
CA SER A 172 10.33 -6.96 -14.96
C SER A 172 8.97 -6.79 -15.60
N PHE A 173 8.93 -6.47 -16.89
CA PHE A 173 7.68 -6.34 -17.64
C PHE A 173 6.96 -7.68 -17.80
N ASP A 174 7.68 -8.76 -18.11
CA ASP A 174 7.12 -10.11 -18.19
C ASP A 174 6.51 -10.54 -16.85
N ALA A 175 7.15 -10.23 -15.71
CA ALA A 175 6.58 -10.47 -14.40
C ALA A 175 5.28 -9.67 -14.15
N ALA A 176 5.17 -8.44 -14.66
CA ALA A 176 3.92 -7.69 -14.62
C ALA A 176 2.82 -8.37 -15.47
N LEU A 177 3.20 -8.93 -16.63
CA LEU A 177 2.26 -9.63 -17.51
C LEU A 177 1.82 -10.99 -16.98
N GLU A 178 2.61 -11.66 -16.16
CA GLU A 178 2.16 -12.86 -15.44
C GLU A 178 1.00 -12.55 -14.49
N LEU A 179 0.97 -11.35 -13.92
CA LEU A 179 -0.14 -10.89 -13.06
C LEU A 179 -1.29 -10.31 -13.87
N HIS A 180 -1.01 -9.62 -14.96
CA HIS A 180 -1.99 -8.91 -15.81
C HIS A 180 -1.75 -9.15 -17.31
N PRO A 181 -2.09 -10.33 -17.84
CA PRO A 181 -1.81 -10.70 -19.25
C PRO A 181 -2.51 -9.82 -20.28
N ARG A 182 -3.64 -9.20 -19.93
CA ARG A 182 -4.45 -8.36 -20.81
C ARG A 182 -4.22 -6.85 -20.60
N MET A 183 -3.06 -6.48 -20.06
CA MET A 183 -2.68 -5.07 -19.91
C MET A 183 -2.69 -4.36 -21.26
N ALA A 184 -3.29 -3.17 -21.30
CA ALA A 184 -3.39 -2.41 -22.54
C ALA A 184 -1.99 -2.06 -23.10
N GLY A 185 -1.78 -2.28 -24.40
CA GLY A 185 -0.49 -2.01 -25.07
C GLY A 185 0.64 -2.98 -24.72
N ALA A 186 0.35 -4.04 -23.97
CA ALA A 186 1.36 -4.97 -23.47
C ALA A 186 2.17 -5.64 -24.58
N GLU A 187 1.52 -6.11 -25.64
CA GLU A 187 2.19 -6.81 -26.74
C GLU A 187 3.16 -5.92 -27.51
N GLU A 188 2.80 -4.65 -27.74
CA GLU A 188 3.66 -3.67 -28.38
C GLU A 188 4.86 -3.35 -27.50
N ARG A 189 4.62 -3.11 -26.20
CA ARG A 189 5.69 -2.81 -25.25
C ARG A 189 6.65 -3.97 -25.07
N ARG A 190 6.13 -5.18 -24.94
CA ARG A 190 6.95 -6.39 -24.83
C ARG A 190 7.82 -6.61 -26.06
N ARG A 191 7.27 -6.41 -27.28
CA ARG A 191 8.05 -6.49 -28.53
C ARG A 191 9.17 -5.46 -28.58
N GLU A 192 8.89 -4.23 -28.17
CA GLU A 192 9.90 -3.17 -28.08
C GLU A 192 11.04 -3.53 -27.11
N LEU A 193 10.71 -3.98 -25.89
CA LEU A 193 11.69 -4.41 -24.91
C LEU A 193 12.54 -5.57 -25.43
N ARG A 194 11.94 -6.54 -26.12
CA ARG A 194 12.66 -7.65 -26.74
C ARG A 194 13.64 -7.19 -27.81
N ARG A 195 13.23 -6.28 -28.68
CA ARG A 195 14.14 -5.72 -29.69
C ARG A 195 15.32 -5.02 -29.03
N ARG A 196 15.09 -4.28 -27.97
CA ARG A 196 16.17 -3.60 -27.25
C ARG A 196 17.10 -4.55 -26.50
N ALA A 197 16.57 -5.65 -25.97
CA ALA A 197 17.36 -6.65 -25.26
C ALA A 197 18.22 -7.53 -26.22
N PHE A 198 17.65 -7.92 -27.36
CA PHE A 198 18.23 -8.97 -28.20
C PHE A 198 18.43 -8.59 -29.68
N GLY A 199 17.99 -7.39 -30.08
CA GLY A 199 18.01 -6.96 -31.48
C GLY A 199 16.81 -7.47 -32.29
N ASP A 200 16.81 -7.14 -33.59
CA ASP A 200 15.73 -7.49 -34.53
C ASP A 200 15.70 -8.96 -34.97
N ALA A 201 16.56 -9.80 -34.42
CA ALA A 201 16.79 -11.18 -34.89
C ALA A 201 15.88 -12.24 -34.25
N LEU A 202 14.75 -11.83 -33.67
CA LEU A 202 13.78 -12.76 -33.04
C LEU A 202 12.36 -12.59 -33.59
#